data_6c0a81c3edb9190890f4a991b6afb14d
#
_entry.id   6c0a81c3edb9190890f4a991b6afb14d
#
_cell.length_a   1.000
_cell.length_b   1.000
_cell.length_c   1.000
_cell.angle_alpha   90.00
_cell.angle_beta   90.00
_cell.angle_gamma   90.00
#
_symmetry.space_group_name_H-M   'P 1'
#
loop_
_entity.id
_entity.type
_entity.pdbx_description
1 polymer ?
#
loop_
_entity_poly.entity_id
_entity_poly.type
_entity_poly.pdbx_seq_one_letter_code
_entity_poly.pdbx_strand_id
1 'polypeptide(L)'
;MILAVGVAILITLSGCGQYVPGTYTEEKSFEDIMSGPDINVSLSGDQNSGSTPKALEDLQIHHIDVGDGSSTLVIAPNGETMLIDSGPREANGSEVISYLEEVNVSRIDHLVATNPDPSHIGGHAAVIHHFETNHDGIGQAYGSGVSTSSETYTEYTSALREHDLARYNVASGYQLPFGAETRVAVINPPRTGTDSNGPETNSVALSIHYDDFTYLITSDAGRQAERRMANQYPDQINADVYQVGNHGESTSSTDLFFEMVAPSATIISSGQNGEHGSPSREVMQRLESTGVETYWTATHGDTVIISNGTDFQVRTQMNHTTDAGEIGSISIGATEMVVPAGQVDTRRPHTELGL
;
A
#
# COMPACT_ATOMS: atom_id res chain seq x y z
N MET A 1 -47.83 19.42 1.64
CA MET A 1 -47.66 18.67 2.88
C MET A 1 -47.60 17.21 2.51
N ILE A 2 -46.39 16.68 2.23
CA ILE A 2 -46.12 15.30 1.86
C ILE A 2 -45.22 14.74 2.93
N LEU A 3 -45.74 13.77 3.68
CA LEU A 3 -45.01 13.03 4.71
C LEU A 3 -44.08 12.02 4.02
N ALA A 4 -42.80 12.11 4.28
CA ALA A 4 -41.85 11.03 3.99
C ALA A 4 -41.80 10.07 5.18
N VAL A 5 -42.17 8.81 4.96
CA VAL A 5 -42.12 7.73 5.93
C VAL A 5 -40.75 7.05 5.75
N GLY A 6 -39.85 7.27 6.68
CA GLY A 6 -38.58 6.53 6.77
C GLY A 6 -38.81 5.15 7.36
N VAL A 7 -38.48 4.10 6.64
CA VAL A 7 -38.44 2.72 7.15
C VAL A 7 -37.09 2.46 7.76
N ALA A 8 -37.02 2.41 9.08
CA ALA A 8 -35.82 1.93 9.80
C ALA A 8 -35.86 0.41 9.82
N ILE A 9 -34.89 -0.23 9.19
CA ILE A 9 -34.65 -1.67 9.30
C ILE A 9 -33.80 -1.91 10.53
N LEU A 10 -34.36 -2.46 11.58
CA LEU A 10 -33.67 -2.91 12.79
C LEU A 10 -33.09 -4.31 12.51
N ILE A 11 -31.79 -4.43 12.32
CA ILE A 11 -31.11 -5.72 12.32
C ILE A 11 -30.63 -5.98 13.75
N THR A 12 -31.28 -6.91 14.45
CA THR A 12 -30.84 -7.39 15.76
C THR A 12 -29.77 -8.45 15.56
N LEU A 13 -28.49 -8.09 15.75
CA LEU A 13 -27.40 -9.03 15.92
C LEU A 13 -27.24 -9.33 17.42
N SER A 14 -27.68 -10.53 17.85
CA SER A 14 -27.38 -11.06 19.15
C SER A 14 -26.01 -11.75 19.12
N GLY A 15 -25.00 -11.07 19.61
CA GLY A 15 -23.66 -11.61 19.88
C GLY A 15 -23.03 -10.79 20.98
N CYS A 16 -23.03 -11.30 22.24
CA CYS A 16 -22.36 -10.68 23.36
C CYS A 16 -20.83 -10.85 23.23
N GLY A 17 -20.17 -9.84 22.66
CA GLY A 17 -18.78 -9.55 22.89
C GLY A 17 -18.70 -8.21 23.63
N GLN A 18 -18.05 -8.13 24.77
CA GLN A 18 -17.79 -6.85 25.44
C GLN A 18 -16.80 -6.06 24.58
N TYR A 19 -17.34 -5.04 23.92
CA TYR A 19 -16.61 -4.05 23.16
C TYR A 19 -15.96 -3.05 24.13
N VAL A 20 -14.65 -2.93 24.08
CA VAL A 20 -13.91 -1.84 24.73
C VAL A 20 -13.88 -0.69 23.73
N PRO A 21 -14.48 0.48 24.02
CA PRO A 21 -14.41 1.59 23.09
C PRO A 21 -12.98 2.11 23.06
N GLY A 22 -12.24 1.74 22.01
CA GLY A 22 -11.15 2.57 21.52
C GLY A 22 -11.76 3.89 21.02
N THR A 23 -11.10 4.99 21.23
CA THR A 23 -11.49 6.29 20.71
C THR A 23 -11.57 6.18 19.19
N TYR A 24 -12.80 6.10 18.64
CA TYR A 24 -12.99 6.22 17.21
C TYR A 24 -12.58 7.61 16.81
N THR A 25 -11.55 7.71 15.98
CA THR A 25 -11.29 8.90 15.19
C THR A 25 -12.31 8.89 14.04
N GLU A 26 -12.98 9.98 13.78
CA GLU A 26 -13.89 10.09 12.62
C GLU A 26 -13.08 9.82 11.35
N GLU A 27 -13.60 8.92 10.50
CA GLU A 27 -13.09 8.67 9.16
C GLU A 27 -13.23 9.96 8.35
N LYS A 28 -12.16 10.41 7.72
CA LYS A 28 -12.13 11.66 6.95
C LYS A 28 -12.28 11.36 5.46
N SER A 29 -13.04 12.19 4.76
CA SER A 29 -13.05 12.19 3.30
C SER A 29 -11.72 12.69 2.73
N PHE A 30 -11.48 12.47 1.45
CA PHE A 30 -10.29 13.01 0.77
C PHE A 30 -10.16 14.54 0.94
N GLU A 31 -11.26 15.29 0.82
CA GLU A 31 -11.24 16.72 1.04
C GLU A 31 -10.81 17.10 2.48
N ASP A 32 -11.26 16.30 3.48
CA ASP A 32 -10.85 16.47 4.87
C ASP A 32 -9.36 16.11 5.08
N ILE A 33 -8.87 15.06 4.42
CA ILE A 33 -7.46 14.70 4.44
C ILE A 33 -6.62 15.84 3.85
N MET A 34 -7.02 16.37 2.70
CA MET A 34 -6.28 17.44 2.00
C MET A 34 -6.36 18.81 2.69
N SER A 35 -7.36 19.06 3.53
CA SER A 35 -7.55 20.31 4.28
C SER A 35 -7.05 20.27 5.73
N GLY A 36 -6.57 19.09 6.21
CA GLY A 36 -6.13 18.90 7.60
C GLY A 36 -4.87 19.71 7.98
N PRO A 37 -4.55 19.83 9.28
CA PRO A 37 -3.33 20.49 9.72
C PRO A 37 -2.09 19.72 9.26
N ASP A 38 -1.13 20.46 8.71
CA ASP A 38 0.11 19.91 8.14
C ASP A 38 1.00 19.29 9.21
N ILE A 39 1.36 18.00 9.02
CA ILE A 39 2.53 17.40 9.66
C ILE A 39 3.67 17.56 8.65
N ASN A 40 4.46 18.61 8.80
CA ASN A 40 5.61 18.87 7.92
C ASN A 40 6.82 18.09 8.40
N VAL A 41 7.33 17.22 7.55
CA VAL A 41 8.67 16.63 7.69
C VAL A 41 9.61 17.42 6.78
N SER A 42 10.51 18.20 7.37
CA SER A 42 11.48 19.01 6.61
C SER A 42 12.75 18.21 6.38
N LEU A 43 13.18 18.08 5.13
CA LEU A 43 14.39 17.35 4.73
C LEU A 43 15.68 18.16 5.02
N SER A 44 15.57 19.47 5.14
CA SER A 44 16.67 20.35 5.54
C SER A 44 16.37 21.03 6.86
N GLY A 45 17.31 20.99 7.80
CA GLY A 45 17.19 21.57 9.13
C GLY A 45 17.02 23.10 9.18
N ASP A 46 16.46 23.72 8.16
CA ASP A 46 16.20 25.16 8.08
C ASP A 46 14.71 25.45 8.31
N GLN A 47 14.40 25.83 9.54
CA GLN A 47 13.08 26.17 10.09
C GLN A 47 12.56 27.50 9.53
N ASN A 48 12.45 27.72 8.21
CA ASN A 48 11.81 28.96 7.75
C ASN A 48 11.33 28.94 6.28
N SER A 49 10.28 28.20 5.98
CA SER A 49 9.43 28.53 4.82
C SER A 49 8.02 27.98 5.03
N GLY A 50 7.17 28.82 5.62
CA GLY A 50 5.75 28.55 5.74
C GLY A 50 5.02 28.77 4.42
N SER A 51 5.29 27.98 3.39
CA SER A 51 4.45 27.89 2.20
C SER A 51 3.65 26.59 2.27
N THR A 52 2.35 26.72 2.53
CA THR A 52 1.40 25.61 2.35
C THR A 52 1.53 25.11 0.91
N PRO A 53 1.78 23.81 0.66
CA PRO A 53 1.87 23.27 -0.69
C PRO A 53 0.60 23.60 -1.47
N LYS A 54 0.76 24.04 -2.70
CA LYS A 54 -0.35 24.38 -3.59
C LYS A 54 -0.66 23.11 -4.40
N ALA A 55 -1.72 22.42 -4.02
CA ALA A 55 -2.10 21.07 -4.42
C ALA A 55 -2.15 20.73 -5.94
N LEU A 56 -1.85 21.66 -6.82
CA LEU A 56 -1.84 21.49 -8.29
C LEU A 56 -0.43 21.61 -8.90
N GLU A 57 0.61 21.75 -8.10
CA GLU A 57 2.00 21.88 -8.57
C GLU A 57 2.93 20.90 -7.84
N ASP A 58 2.40 20.08 -6.92
CA ASP A 58 3.15 19.16 -6.07
C ASP A 58 3.00 17.70 -6.55
N LEU A 59 4.04 16.90 -6.35
CA LEU A 59 3.96 15.45 -6.50
C LEU A 59 3.09 14.89 -5.37
N GLN A 60 2.10 14.07 -5.71
CA GLN A 60 1.26 13.38 -4.74
C GLN A 60 1.41 11.86 -4.87
N ILE A 61 1.54 11.18 -3.73
CA ILE A 61 1.64 9.72 -3.66
C ILE A 61 0.62 9.24 -2.65
N HIS A 62 -0.40 8.54 -3.12
CA HIS A 62 -1.54 8.09 -2.33
C HIS A 62 -1.44 6.59 -2.11
N HIS A 63 -1.33 6.16 -0.86
CA HIS A 63 -1.47 4.77 -0.46
C HIS A 63 -2.92 4.51 -0.10
N ILE A 64 -3.60 3.75 -0.94
CA ILE A 64 -5.02 3.43 -0.80
C ILE A 64 -5.15 2.23 0.15
N ASP A 65 -6.01 2.34 1.17
CA ASP A 65 -6.30 1.21 2.06
C ASP A 65 -7.19 0.20 1.34
N VAL A 66 -6.56 -0.85 0.85
CA VAL A 66 -7.21 -1.98 0.16
C VAL A 66 -7.25 -3.25 1.03
N GLY A 67 -6.99 -3.12 2.34
CA GLY A 67 -6.85 -4.26 3.24
C GLY A 67 -5.55 -5.04 2.97
N ASP A 68 -5.65 -6.36 2.82
CA ASP A 68 -4.48 -7.24 2.58
C ASP A 68 -3.96 -7.14 1.14
N GLY A 69 -3.28 -6.05 0.84
CA GLY A 69 -2.72 -5.82 -0.48
C GLY A 69 -2.03 -4.48 -0.59
N SER A 70 -1.68 -4.11 -1.81
CA SER A 70 -1.04 -2.84 -2.12
C SER A 70 -1.75 -2.14 -3.26
N SER A 71 -1.98 -0.84 -3.12
CA SER A 71 -2.38 0.03 -4.22
C SER A 71 -1.84 1.43 -3.96
N THR A 72 -1.13 1.99 -4.93
CA THR A 72 -0.50 3.31 -4.82
C THR A 72 -0.81 4.11 -6.08
N LEU A 73 -1.46 5.26 -5.90
CA LEU A 73 -1.66 6.24 -6.97
C LEU A 73 -0.59 7.32 -6.86
N VAL A 74 0.08 7.62 -7.96
CA VAL A 74 1.03 8.74 -8.08
C VAL A 74 0.45 9.76 -9.05
N ILE A 75 0.35 11.02 -8.62
CA ILE A 75 -0.07 12.15 -9.44
C ILE A 75 1.11 13.11 -9.58
N ALA A 76 1.61 13.26 -10.79
CA ALA A 76 2.71 14.18 -11.08
C ALA A 76 2.23 15.65 -11.02
N PRO A 77 3.15 16.63 -10.84
CA PRO A 77 2.79 18.04 -10.83
C PRO A 77 2.03 18.55 -12.08
N ASN A 78 2.21 17.87 -13.21
CA ASN A 78 1.50 18.16 -14.46
C ASN A 78 0.12 17.47 -14.58
N GLY A 79 -0.28 16.71 -13.57
CA GLY A 79 -1.54 15.96 -13.52
C GLY A 79 -1.51 14.58 -14.18
N GLU A 80 -0.36 14.11 -14.68
CA GLU A 80 -0.21 12.76 -15.21
C GLU A 80 -0.29 11.73 -14.09
N THR A 81 -0.98 10.61 -14.32
CA THR A 81 -1.33 9.64 -13.28
C THR A 81 -0.68 8.28 -13.50
N MET A 82 -0.24 7.66 -12.41
CA MET A 82 0.28 6.30 -12.38
C MET A 82 -0.37 5.51 -11.25
N LEU A 83 -1.08 4.44 -11.58
CA LEU A 83 -1.58 3.47 -10.61
C LEU A 83 -0.63 2.29 -10.53
N ILE A 84 -0.08 2.04 -9.35
CA ILE A 84 0.82 0.93 -9.03
C ILE A 84 0.05 -0.05 -8.15
N ASP A 85 -0.25 -1.21 -8.70
CA ASP A 85 -1.08 -2.25 -8.10
C ASP A 85 -2.53 -1.82 -7.82
N SER A 86 -3.39 -2.75 -7.44
CA SER A 86 -4.84 -2.49 -7.25
C SER A 86 -5.48 -3.35 -6.17
N GLY A 87 -4.66 -3.82 -5.23
CA GLY A 87 -5.13 -4.55 -4.07
C GLY A 87 -5.57 -5.99 -4.35
N PRO A 88 -6.15 -6.64 -3.33
CA PRO A 88 -6.46 -8.05 -3.35
C PRO A 88 -7.69 -8.37 -4.21
N ARG A 89 -7.77 -9.64 -4.61
CA ARG A 89 -8.87 -10.14 -5.46
C ARG A 89 -10.24 -10.00 -4.82
N GLU A 90 -10.31 -10.18 -3.52
CA GLU A 90 -11.56 -10.14 -2.74
C GLU A 90 -12.24 -8.77 -2.83
N ALA A 91 -11.46 -7.71 -2.88
CA ALA A 91 -11.91 -6.34 -3.06
C ALA A 91 -12.34 -6.05 -4.51
N ASN A 92 -11.84 -6.84 -5.48
CA ASN A 92 -12.13 -6.69 -6.90
C ASN A 92 -11.98 -5.23 -7.41
N GLY A 93 -11.03 -4.49 -6.84
CA GLY A 93 -10.73 -3.11 -7.19
C GLY A 93 -11.77 -2.07 -6.77
N SER A 94 -12.77 -2.42 -5.95
CA SER A 94 -13.85 -1.50 -5.56
C SER A 94 -13.34 -0.31 -4.78
N GLU A 95 -12.44 -0.52 -3.82
CA GLU A 95 -11.81 0.54 -3.01
C GLU A 95 -10.99 1.46 -3.90
N VAL A 96 -10.19 0.89 -4.80
CA VAL A 96 -9.36 1.65 -5.74
C VAL A 96 -10.20 2.50 -6.68
N ILE A 97 -11.24 1.92 -7.29
CA ILE A 97 -12.14 2.64 -8.20
C ILE A 97 -12.82 3.79 -7.45
N SER A 98 -13.38 3.52 -6.27
CA SER A 98 -14.05 4.54 -5.46
C SER A 98 -13.11 5.68 -5.07
N TYR A 99 -11.88 5.34 -4.66
CA TYR A 99 -10.86 6.33 -4.31
C TYR A 99 -10.46 7.19 -5.52
N LEU A 100 -10.19 6.57 -6.68
CA LEU A 100 -9.84 7.30 -7.90
C LEU A 100 -10.94 8.25 -8.36
N GLU A 101 -12.21 7.86 -8.21
CA GLU A 101 -13.37 8.72 -8.48
C GLU A 101 -13.44 9.89 -7.47
N GLU A 102 -13.20 9.63 -6.17
CA GLU A 102 -13.20 10.66 -5.12
C GLU A 102 -12.13 11.73 -5.37
N VAL A 103 -10.93 11.31 -5.80
CA VAL A 103 -9.84 12.24 -6.13
C VAL A 103 -9.92 12.80 -7.56
N ASN A 104 -11.04 12.56 -8.26
CA ASN A 104 -11.33 13.06 -9.61
C ASN A 104 -10.32 12.62 -10.67
N VAL A 105 -9.77 11.42 -10.58
CA VAL A 105 -8.95 10.81 -11.62
C VAL A 105 -9.86 10.27 -12.73
N SER A 106 -9.83 10.89 -13.90
CA SER A 106 -10.59 10.42 -15.07
C SER A 106 -9.79 9.55 -16.02
N ARG A 107 -8.46 9.46 -15.85
CA ARG A 107 -7.57 8.68 -16.69
C ARG A 107 -6.45 8.08 -15.86
N ILE A 108 -6.04 6.86 -16.17
CA ILE A 108 -4.81 6.24 -15.67
C ILE A 108 -3.79 6.22 -16.82
N ASP A 109 -2.82 7.14 -16.82
CA ASP A 109 -1.83 7.19 -17.91
C ASP A 109 -0.89 5.98 -17.87
N HIS A 110 -0.54 5.51 -16.66
CA HIS A 110 0.34 4.38 -16.44
C HIS A 110 -0.24 3.42 -15.41
N LEU A 111 -0.47 2.18 -15.82
CA LEU A 111 -0.89 1.09 -14.92
C LEU A 111 0.30 0.14 -14.71
N VAL A 112 0.75 -0.02 -13.49
CA VAL A 112 1.90 -0.86 -13.14
C VAL A 112 1.44 -2.06 -12.33
N ALA A 113 1.68 -3.27 -12.85
CA ALA A 113 1.58 -4.53 -12.12
C ALA A 113 2.97 -4.90 -11.60
N THR A 114 3.23 -4.70 -10.31
CA THR A 114 4.56 -4.92 -9.75
C THR A 114 4.96 -6.39 -9.76
N ASN A 115 4.01 -7.27 -9.47
CA ASN A 115 4.14 -8.72 -9.62
C ASN A 115 2.77 -9.34 -9.95
N PRO A 116 2.72 -10.64 -10.30
CA PRO A 116 1.47 -11.29 -10.69
C PRO A 116 0.65 -11.86 -9.53
N ASP A 117 0.97 -11.50 -8.29
CA ASP A 117 0.26 -12.00 -7.11
C ASP A 117 -1.14 -11.37 -6.98
N PRO A 118 -2.16 -12.13 -6.53
CA PRO A 118 -3.50 -11.60 -6.31
C PRO A 118 -3.61 -10.43 -5.34
N SER A 119 -2.72 -10.29 -4.37
CA SER A 119 -2.68 -9.15 -3.44
C SER A 119 -2.28 -7.82 -4.11
N HIS A 120 -1.70 -7.89 -5.31
CA HIS A 120 -1.25 -6.74 -6.11
C HIS A 120 -2.18 -6.46 -7.30
N ILE A 121 -2.52 -7.49 -8.08
CA ILE A 121 -3.27 -7.33 -9.32
C ILE A 121 -4.74 -7.75 -9.23
N GLY A 122 -5.23 -8.01 -8.01
CA GLY A 122 -6.59 -8.50 -7.79
C GLY A 122 -7.68 -7.62 -8.38
N GLY A 123 -7.51 -6.31 -8.30
CA GLY A 123 -8.44 -5.33 -8.85
C GLY A 123 -8.17 -4.90 -10.28
N HIS A 124 -7.02 -5.26 -10.90
CA HIS A 124 -6.60 -4.73 -12.21
C HIS A 124 -7.65 -4.93 -13.32
N ALA A 125 -8.25 -6.11 -13.41
CA ALA A 125 -9.26 -6.36 -14.43
C ALA A 125 -10.47 -5.44 -14.30
N ALA A 126 -10.97 -5.26 -13.07
CA ALA A 126 -12.11 -4.38 -12.81
C ALA A 126 -11.78 -2.91 -13.07
N VAL A 127 -10.61 -2.45 -12.63
CA VAL A 127 -10.11 -1.08 -12.88
C VAL A 127 -9.99 -0.83 -14.38
N ILE A 128 -9.42 -1.76 -15.15
CA ILE A 128 -9.33 -1.64 -16.61
C ILE A 128 -10.72 -1.50 -17.23
N HIS A 129 -11.62 -2.43 -16.95
CA HIS A 129 -12.97 -2.39 -17.49
C HIS A 129 -13.72 -1.11 -17.14
N HIS A 130 -13.57 -0.64 -15.89
CA HIS A 130 -14.24 0.56 -15.40
C HIS A 130 -13.74 1.81 -16.12
N PHE A 131 -12.42 2.02 -16.18
CA PHE A 131 -11.83 3.22 -16.78
C PHE A 131 -11.99 3.26 -18.30
N GLU A 132 -11.83 2.14 -18.98
CA GLU A 132 -12.04 2.04 -20.45
C GLU A 132 -13.51 2.22 -20.88
N THR A 133 -14.45 1.95 -19.96
CA THR A 133 -15.89 2.04 -20.30
C THR A 133 -16.50 3.37 -19.87
N ASN A 134 -16.10 3.91 -18.71
CA ASN A 134 -16.81 5.03 -18.08
C ASN A 134 -15.97 6.33 -18.00
N HIS A 135 -14.67 6.26 -18.29
CA HIS A 135 -13.71 7.36 -18.16
C HIS A 135 -12.84 7.53 -19.41
N ASP A 136 -11.73 8.24 -19.29
CA ASP A 136 -10.79 8.54 -20.38
C ASP A 136 -9.78 7.40 -20.63
N GLY A 137 -10.00 6.24 -20.02
CA GLY A 137 -9.28 5.00 -20.25
C GLY A 137 -7.91 4.92 -19.59
N ILE A 138 -7.13 3.92 -20.04
CA ILE A 138 -5.78 3.63 -19.58
C ILE A 138 -4.77 3.84 -20.70
N GLY A 139 -3.66 4.50 -20.41
CA GLY A 139 -2.63 4.78 -21.40
C GLY A 139 -1.77 3.55 -21.71
N GLN A 140 -0.92 3.17 -20.78
CA GLN A 140 0.02 2.06 -20.95
C GLN A 140 0.07 1.19 -19.70
N ALA A 141 0.22 -0.13 -19.89
CA ALA A 141 0.42 -1.07 -18.80
C ALA A 141 1.87 -1.57 -18.74
N TYR A 142 2.40 -1.76 -17.54
CA TYR A 142 3.76 -2.22 -17.29
C TYR A 142 3.77 -3.40 -16.33
N GLY A 143 4.80 -4.24 -16.41
CA GLY A 143 4.98 -5.34 -15.48
C GLY A 143 6.36 -5.98 -15.56
N SER A 144 6.65 -6.87 -14.62
CA SER A 144 7.94 -7.56 -14.51
C SER A 144 8.25 -8.55 -15.64
N GLY A 145 7.25 -8.93 -16.44
CA GLY A 145 7.37 -10.02 -17.42
C GLY A 145 7.18 -11.41 -16.83
N VAL A 146 7.03 -11.55 -15.52
CA VAL A 146 6.63 -12.82 -14.89
C VAL A 146 5.17 -13.11 -15.22
N SER A 147 4.89 -14.37 -15.51
CA SER A 147 3.53 -14.87 -15.77
C SER A 147 3.21 -16.03 -14.83
N THR A 148 1.95 -16.14 -14.44
CA THR A 148 1.43 -17.25 -13.63
C THR A 148 0.21 -17.86 -14.30
N SER A 149 -0.22 -19.02 -13.80
CA SER A 149 -1.46 -19.66 -14.23
C SER A 149 -2.64 -19.33 -13.31
N SER A 150 -2.50 -18.31 -12.43
CA SER A 150 -3.58 -17.90 -11.54
C SER A 150 -4.77 -17.35 -12.33
N GLU A 151 -5.95 -17.50 -11.78
CA GLU A 151 -7.18 -16.95 -12.35
C GLU A 151 -7.09 -15.42 -12.44
N THR A 152 -6.62 -14.77 -11.38
CA THR A 152 -6.42 -13.31 -11.31
C THR A 152 -5.51 -12.80 -12.45
N TYR A 153 -4.38 -13.47 -12.70
CA TYR A 153 -3.48 -13.08 -13.79
C TYR A 153 -4.12 -13.30 -15.17
N THR A 154 -4.93 -14.36 -15.31
CA THR A 154 -5.69 -14.63 -16.53
C THR A 154 -6.75 -13.57 -16.77
N GLU A 155 -7.50 -13.16 -15.75
CA GLU A 155 -8.49 -12.06 -15.80
C GLU A 155 -7.83 -10.73 -16.19
N TYR A 156 -6.74 -10.35 -15.51
CA TYR A 156 -5.95 -9.16 -15.84
C TYR A 156 -5.49 -9.13 -17.31
N THR A 157 -4.85 -10.21 -17.76
CA THR A 157 -4.34 -10.26 -19.15
C THR A 157 -5.46 -10.36 -20.19
N SER A 158 -6.63 -10.85 -19.82
CA SER A 158 -7.82 -10.84 -20.67
C SER A 158 -8.40 -9.43 -20.80
N ALA A 159 -8.51 -8.69 -19.68
CA ALA A 159 -8.95 -7.30 -19.71
C ALA A 159 -8.04 -6.42 -20.57
N LEU A 160 -6.71 -6.58 -20.46
CA LEU A 160 -5.76 -5.87 -21.36
C LEU A 160 -6.03 -6.15 -22.84
N ARG A 161 -6.30 -7.41 -23.20
CA ARG A 161 -6.57 -7.80 -24.61
C ARG A 161 -7.93 -7.33 -25.10
N GLU A 162 -8.95 -7.37 -24.25
CA GLU A 162 -10.31 -6.93 -24.59
C GLU A 162 -10.38 -5.44 -24.91
N HIS A 163 -9.50 -4.65 -24.28
CA HIS A 163 -9.42 -3.19 -24.49
C HIS A 163 -8.21 -2.78 -25.34
N ASP A 164 -7.55 -3.69 -26.03
CA ASP A 164 -6.38 -3.43 -26.88
C ASP A 164 -5.24 -2.68 -26.18
N LEU A 165 -5.07 -2.86 -24.87
CA LEU A 165 -4.06 -2.19 -24.07
C LEU A 165 -2.69 -2.87 -24.24
N ALA A 166 -1.70 -2.07 -24.63
CA ALA A 166 -0.33 -2.53 -24.71
C ALA A 166 0.30 -2.69 -23.33
N ARG A 167 0.90 -3.87 -23.06
CA ARG A 167 1.69 -4.13 -21.84
C ARG A 167 3.16 -4.23 -22.16
N TYR A 168 3.97 -3.49 -21.43
CA TYR A 168 5.42 -3.46 -21.55
C TYR A 168 6.10 -4.17 -20.36
N ASN A 169 7.03 -5.08 -20.66
CA ASN A 169 7.86 -5.65 -19.63
C ASN A 169 9.02 -4.69 -19.33
N VAL A 170 9.15 -4.34 -18.05
CA VAL A 170 10.20 -3.42 -17.59
C VAL A 170 11.26 -4.14 -16.76
N ALA A 171 12.47 -3.58 -16.76
CA ALA A 171 13.60 -4.10 -16.00
C ALA A 171 14.51 -2.95 -15.56
N SER A 172 15.41 -3.23 -14.64
CA SER A 172 16.34 -2.25 -14.07
C SER A 172 17.09 -1.46 -15.14
N GLY A 173 17.16 -0.13 -14.94
CA GLY A 173 17.70 0.82 -15.90
C GLY A 173 16.70 1.33 -16.94
N TYR A 174 15.44 0.86 -16.91
CA TYR A 174 14.36 1.48 -17.67
C TYR A 174 13.87 2.73 -16.92
N GLN A 175 13.49 3.76 -17.68
CA GLN A 175 12.85 4.96 -17.16
C GLN A 175 11.41 4.96 -17.67
N LEU A 176 10.44 4.98 -16.77
CA LEU A 176 9.04 5.16 -17.16
C LEU A 176 8.86 6.62 -17.61
N PRO A 177 8.23 6.86 -18.73
CA PRO A 177 7.87 8.22 -19.13
C PRO A 177 6.72 8.69 -18.25
N PHE A 178 7.01 9.56 -17.28
CA PHE A 178 6.03 10.01 -16.30
C PHE A 178 6.35 11.40 -15.80
N GLY A 179 5.43 12.33 -15.99
CA GLY A 179 5.60 13.72 -15.61
C GLY A 179 6.79 14.39 -16.30
N ALA A 180 6.73 15.69 -16.51
CA ALA A 180 7.86 16.41 -17.14
C ALA A 180 9.02 16.63 -16.15
N GLU A 181 8.71 16.72 -14.85
CA GLU A 181 9.63 17.09 -13.76
C GLU A 181 9.93 15.91 -12.83
N THR A 182 9.24 14.80 -13.01
CA THR A 182 9.44 13.56 -12.26
C THR A 182 10.25 12.55 -13.04
N ARG A 183 11.13 11.82 -12.35
CA ARG A 183 11.88 10.72 -12.94
C ARG A 183 11.52 9.42 -12.23
N VAL A 184 10.98 8.46 -12.96
CA VAL A 184 10.61 7.14 -12.44
C VAL A 184 11.58 6.09 -12.97
N ALA A 185 12.50 5.64 -12.13
CA ALA A 185 13.50 4.64 -12.48
C ALA A 185 13.08 3.25 -12.02
N VAL A 186 13.10 2.29 -12.94
CA VAL A 186 12.95 0.87 -12.61
C VAL A 186 14.31 0.35 -12.13
N ILE A 187 14.36 -0.14 -10.89
CA ILE A 187 15.59 -0.67 -10.27
C ILE A 187 15.56 -2.20 -10.06
N ASN A 188 14.41 -2.82 -10.26
CA ASN A 188 14.16 -4.26 -10.31
C ASN A 188 12.99 -4.55 -11.25
N PRO A 189 12.87 -5.70 -11.94
CA PRO A 189 13.76 -6.88 -11.97
C PRO A 189 15.06 -6.65 -12.76
N PRO A 190 16.03 -7.63 -12.74
CA PRO A 190 17.29 -7.49 -13.46
C PRO A 190 17.11 -7.48 -14.98
N ARG A 191 17.98 -6.75 -15.70
CA ARG A 191 17.94 -6.66 -17.19
C ARG A 191 18.21 -7.97 -17.92
N THR A 192 18.88 -8.91 -17.26
CA THR A 192 19.22 -10.22 -17.84
C THR A 192 18.03 -11.16 -18.00
N GLY A 193 16.83 -10.68 -17.73
CA GLY A 193 15.59 -11.44 -17.73
C GLY A 193 15.14 -11.79 -16.30
N THR A 194 13.92 -12.29 -16.21
CA THR A 194 13.36 -12.72 -14.93
C THR A 194 14.20 -13.84 -14.32
N ASP A 195 14.53 -13.69 -13.04
CA ASP A 195 15.21 -14.70 -12.26
C ASP A 195 14.26 -15.90 -12.06
N SER A 196 14.79 -17.13 -12.15
CA SER A 196 14.01 -18.36 -11.91
C SER A 196 13.54 -18.53 -10.45
N ASN A 197 13.91 -17.60 -9.56
CA ASN A 197 13.60 -17.66 -8.12
C ASN A 197 12.21 -17.10 -7.75
N GLY A 198 11.34 -16.92 -8.72
CA GLY A 198 9.93 -16.60 -8.48
C GLY A 198 9.54 -15.13 -8.56
N PRO A 199 8.25 -14.83 -8.29
CA PRO A 199 7.68 -13.48 -8.42
C PRO A 199 8.36 -12.45 -7.53
N GLU A 200 8.60 -12.74 -6.26
CA GLU A 200 9.21 -11.85 -5.28
C GLU A 200 10.57 -11.29 -5.74
N THR A 201 11.45 -12.15 -6.27
CA THR A 201 12.77 -11.74 -6.77
C THR A 201 12.66 -10.83 -7.99
N ASN A 202 11.55 -10.92 -8.70
CA ASN A 202 11.28 -10.21 -9.95
C ASN A 202 10.21 -9.13 -9.82
N SER A 203 9.76 -8.78 -8.62
CA SER A 203 8.82 -7.68 -8.40
C SER A 203 9.38 -6.37 -8.96
N VAL A 204 8.54 -5.58 -9.62
CA VAL A 204 8.96 -4.26 -10.12
C VAL A 204 9.21 -3.35 -8.92
N ALA A 205 10.42 -2.83 -8.80
CA ALA A 205 10.77 -1.81 -7.85
C ALA A 205 11.02 -0.49 -8.58
N LEU A 206 10.45 0.58 -8.04
CA LEU A 206 10.53 1.93 -8.62
C LEU A 206 11.15 2.90 -7.62
N SER A 207 12.05 3.74 -8.14
CA SER A 207 12.56 4.91 -7.45
C SER A 207 12.02 6.15 -8.17
N ILE A 208 11.20 6.93 -7.47
CA ILE A 208 10.51 8.10 -8.00
C ILE A 208 11.18 9.34 -7.44
N HIS A 209 11.69 10.19 -8.32
CA HIS A 209 12.38 11.41 -7.96
C HIS A 209 11.63 12.64 -8.46
N TYR A 210 11.51 13.62 -7.60
CA TYR A 210 11.00 14.95 -7.94
C TYR A 210 11.91 15.99 -7.28
N ASP A 211 12.74 16.66 -8.05
CA ASP A 211 13.84 17.49 -7.58
C ASP A 211 14.72 16.76 -6.55
N ASP A 212 14.78 17.22 -5.30
CA ASP A 212 15.56 16.62 -4.22
C ASP A 212 14.80 15.52 -3.46
N PHE A 213 13.47 15.39 -3.67
CA PHE A 213 12.65 14.38 -3.03
C PHE A 213 12.73 13.03 -3.74
N THR A 214 12.83 11.97 -2.97
CA THR A 214 12.86 10.58 -3.47
C THR A 214 11.87 9.69 -2.70
N TYR A 215 11.02 8.99 -3.46
CA TYR A 215 10.14 7.94 -2.95
C TYR A 215 10.56 6.58 -3.51
N LEU A 216 10.63 5.56 -2.64
CA LEU A 216 11.00 4.20 -3.01
C LEU A 216 9.87 3.22 -2.73
N ILE A 217 9.50 2.45 -3.76
CA ILE A 217 8.63 1.28 -3.66
C ILE A 217 9.36 0.04 -4.17
N THR A 218 9.42 -1.02 -3.36
CA THR A 218 10.11 -2.27 -3.71
C THR A 218 9.14 -3.43 -3.91
N SER A 219 7.84 -3.20 -3.70
CA SER A 219 6.82 -4.25 -3.76
C SER A 219 7.25 -5.46 -2.91
N ASP A 220 7.13 -6.68 -3.42
CA ASP A 220 7.54 -7.90 -2.71
C ASP A 220 9.00 -8.30 -2.94
N ALA A 221 9.84 -7.37 -3.39
CA ALA A 221 11.26 -7.66 -3.60
C ALA A 221 11.90 -8.17 -2.30
N GLY A 222 12.20 -9.47 -2.26
CA GLY A 222 12.82 -10.13 -1.10
C GLY A 222 14.32 -9.88 -1.00
N ARG A 223 14.95 -10.45 0.04
CA ARG A 223 16.37 -10.26 0.43
C ARG A 223 17.37 -10.35 -0.74
N GLN A 224 17.11 -11.22 -1.72
CA GLN A 224 18.02 -11.37 -2.86
C GLN A 224 17.94 -10.17 -3.79
N ALA A 225 16.73 -9.69 -4.07
CA ALA A 225 16.50 -8.51 -4.89
C ALA A 225 17.03 -7.24 -4.19
N GLU A 226 16.79 -7.10 -2.89
CA GLU A 226 17.34 -6.00 -2.08
C GLU A 226 18.87 -5.91 -2.15
N ARG A 227 19.56 -7.05 -1.98
CA ARG A 227 21.04 -7.09 -2.11
C ARG A 227 21.49 -6.67 -3.50
N ARG A 228 20.75 -7.04 -4.54
CA ARG A 228 21.04 -6.66 -5.92
C ARG A 228 20.85 -5.16 -6.12
N MET A 229 19.72 -4.62 -5.67
CA MET A 229 19.43 -3.20 -5.75
C MET A 229 20.45 -2.36 -4.98
N ALA A 230 20.77 -2.76 -3.74
CA ALA A 230 21.79 -2.11 -2.91
C ALA A 230 23.17 -2.06 -3.56
N ASN A 231 23.56 -3.13 -4.26
CA ASN A 231 24.86 -3.19 -4.94
C ASN A 231 24.90 -2.42 -6.26
N GLN A 232 23.78 -2.37 -6.99
CA GLN A 232 23.74 -1.83 -8.34
C GLN A 232 23.24 -0.38 -8.40
N TYR A 233 22.41 0.02 -7.44
CA TYR A 233 21.69 1.29 -7.44
C TYR A 233 21.70 1.98 -6.07
N PRO A 234 22.87 2.11 -5.38
CA PRO A 234 22.92 2.64 -4.02
C PRO A 234 22.32 4.04 -3.91
N ASP A 235 22.55 4.90 -4.91
CA ASP A 235 22.02 6.27 -4.93
C ASP A 235 20.52 6.34 -5.24
N GLN A 236 19.95 5.29 -5.85
CA GLN A 236 18.53 5.25 -6.22
C GLN A 236 17.67 4.59 -5.16
N ILE A 237 18.26 3.84 -4.24
CA ILE A 237 17.54 3.26 -3.09
C ILE A 237 17.51 4.20 -1.89
N ASN A 238 18.41 5.19 -1.80
CA ASN A 238 18.34 6.22 -0.76
C ASN A 238 17.09 7.08 -1.01
N ALA A 239 16.19 7.15 -0.05
CA ALA A 239 14.86 7.74 -0.26
C ALA A 239 14.34 8.41 1.02
N ASP A 240 13.59 9.50 0.84
CA ASP A 240 12.94 10.24 1.92
C ASP A 240 11.75 9.49 2.49
N VAL A 241 11.01 8.82 1.60
CA VAL A 241 9.88 7.97 1.97
C VAL A 241 10.04 6.59 1.34
N TYR A 242 9.82 5.56 2.14
CA TYR A 242 9.93 4.16 1.72
C TYR A 242 8.65 3.39 2.01
N GLN A 243 8.06 2.79 0.97
CA GLN A 243 7.03 1.76 1.17
C GLN A 243 7.70 0.47 1.59
N VAL A 244 7.43 0.04 2.82
CA VAL A 244 7.98 -1.17 3.42
C VAL A 244 7.67 -2.39 2.54
N GLY A 245 8.69 -3.12 2.14
CA GLY A 245 8.55 -4.20 1.19
C GLY A 245 7.73 -5.38 1.73
N ASN A 246 7.09 -6.08 0.81
CA ASN A 246 6.33 -7.31 1.06
C ASN A 246 5.34 -7.16 2.23
N HIS A 247 4.54 -6.08 2.20
CA HIS A 247 3.52 -5.79 3.21
C HIS A 247 4.03 -5.73 4.67
N GLY A 248 5.34 -5.58 4.86
CA GLY A 248 5.98 -5.65 6.17
C GLY A 248 6.37 -7.06 6.61
N GLU A 249 6.44 -8.05 5.72
CA GLU A 249 6.97 -9.38 6.05
C GLU A 249 8.47 -9.38 6.34
N SER A 250 8.92 -10.33 7.16
CA SER A 250 10.34 -10.46 7.53
C SER A 250 11.26 -10.91 6.38
N THR A 251 10.69 -11.27 5.24
CA THR A 251 11.42 -11.69 4.03
C THR A 251 12.05 -10.53 3.27
N SER A 252 11.62 -9.29 3.56
CA SER A 252 12.09 -8.05 2.94
C SER A 252 12.42 -6.96 3.98
N SER A 253 12.73 -5.75 3.51
CA SER A 253 13.13 -4.60 4.33
C SER A 253 14.23 -4.97 5.34
N THR A 254 15.25 -5.71 4.84
CA THR A 254 16.36 -6.20 5.68
C THR A 254 17.14 -5.05 6.32
N ASP A 255 17.79 -5.31 7.47
CA ASP A 255 18.53 -4.29 8.23
C ASP A 255 19.49 -3.50 7.34
N LEU A 256 20.31 -4.22 6.55
CA LEU A 256 21.25 -3.57 5.62
C LEU A 256 20.54 -2.72 4.57
N PHE A 257 19.46 -3.23 3.99
CA PHE A 257 18.72 -2.49 2.96
C PHE A 257 18.07 -1.24 3.56
N PHE A 258 17.43 -1.40 4.71
CA PHE A 258 16.79 -0.30 5.42
C PHE A 258 17.78 0.79 5.86
N GLU A 259 18.98 0.40 6.33
CA GLU A 259 20.08 1.33 6.65
C GLU A 259 20.53 2.12 5.41
N MET A 260 20.54 1.49 4.23
CA MET A 260 20.94 2.17 2.99
C MET A 260 19.82 3.06 2.42
N VAL A 261 18.57 2.68 2.60
CA VAL A 261 17.42 3.52 2.23
C VAL A 261 17.39 4.78 3.10
N ALA A 262 17.60 4.65 4.40
CA ALA A 262 17.67 5.71 5.40
C ALA A 262 16.46 6.68 5.35
N PRO A 263 15.21 6.20 5.36
CA PRO A 263 14.03 7.02 5.12
C PRO A 263 13.70 7.89 6.33
N SER A 264 13.07 9.04 6.09
CA SER A 264 12.47 9.90 7.11
C SER A 264 11.04 9.45 7.48
N ALA A 265 10.34 8.80 6.55
CA ALA A 265 9.04 8.20 6.80
C ALA A 265 8.89 6.86 6.07
N THR A 266 8.10 5.97 6.64
CA THR A 266 7.77 4.66 6.05
C THR A 266 6.27 4.44 5.98
N ILE A 267 5.84 3.76 4.91
CA ILE A 267 4.44 3.37 4.72
C ILE A 267 4.37 1.84 4.68
N ILE A 268 3.46 1.26 5.44
CA ILE A 268 3.12 -0.16 5.39
C ILE A 268 1.74 -0.27 4.76
N SER A 269 1.62 -1.02 3.65
CA SER A 269 0.35 -1.34 3.01
C SER A 269 0.00 -2.79 3.32
N SER A 270 -0.88 -3.02 4.29
CA SER A 270 -1.40 -4.35 4.67
C SER A 270 -2.60 -4.21 5.60
N GLY A 271 -3.45 -5.22 5.67
CA GLY A 271 -4.55 -5.30 6.63
C GLY A 271 -4.09 -5.60 8.07
N GLN A 272 -4.99 -5.42 9.04
CA GLN A 272 -4.69 -5.68 10.46
C GLN A 272 -4.36 -7.14 10.79
N ASN A 273 -4.86 -8.07 9.97
CA ASN A 273 -4.63 -9.50 10.14
C ASN A 273 -4.04 -10.06 8.85
N GLY A 274 -3.10 -9.33 8.26
CA GLY A 274 -2.52 -9.63 6.96
C GLY A 274 -2.13 -11.10 6.80
N GLU A 275 -2.25 -11.61 5.59
CA GLU A 275 -1.74 -12.94 5.28
C GLU A 275 -0.31 -13.07 5.81
N HIS A 276 0.03 -14.21 6.35
CA HIS A 276 1.34 -14.48 6.95
C HIS A 276 1.72 -13.63 8.19
N GLY A 277 0.77 -12.90 8.80
CA GLY A 277 1.00 -12.10 10.00
C GLY A 277 1.77 -10.81 9.75
N SER A 278 1.51 -10.18 8.61
CA SER A 278 2.07 -8.87 8.24
C SER A 278 1.30 -7.72 8.92
N PRO A 279 2.00 -6.65 9.33
CA PRO A 279 3.45 -6.54 9.39
C PRO A 279 4.07 -7.43 10.48
N SER A 280 5.21 -8.04 10.19
CA SER A 280 5.90 -8.93 11.12
C SER A 280 6.48 -8.18 12.31
N ARG A 281 6.54 -8.85 13.46
CA ARG A 281 7.18 -8.28 14.66
C ARG A 281 8.63 -7.83 14.40
N GLU A 282 9.37 -8.57 13.58
CA GLU A 282 10.76 -8.26 13.25
C GLU A 282 10.88 -6.92 12.51
N VAL A 283 10.00 -6.68 11.54
CA VAL A 283 9.97 -5.41 10.79
C VAL A 283 9.53 -4.28 11.72
N MET A 284 8.47 -4.44 12.50
CA MET A 284 8.01 -3.40 13.44
C MET A 284 9.09 -3.03 14.46
N GLN A 285 9.82 -3.99 15.03
CA GLN A 285 10.95 -3.72 15.92
C GLN A 285 12.10 -3.00 15.25
N ARG A 286 12.35 -3.28 13.97
CA ARG A 286 13.37 -2.57 13.17
C ARG A 286 12.96 -1.10 13.00
N LEU A 287 11.74 -0.83 12.60
CA LEU A 287 11.22 0.53 12.44
C LEU A 287 11.25 1.30 13.77
N GLU A 288 10.79 0.68 14.86
CA GLU A 288 10.86 1.25 16.22
C GLU A 288 12.30 1.61 16.60
N SER A 289 13.26 0.71 16.34
CA SER A 289 14.66 0.92 16.73
C SER A 289 15.35 2.09 16.03
N THR A 290 14.84 2.48 14.85
CA THR A 290 15.34 3.63 14.09
C THR A 290 14.62 4.93 14.44
N GLY A 291 13.44 4.85 15.05
CA GLY A 291 12.60 6.00 15.36
C GLY A 291 12.03 6.68 14.11
N VAL A 292 11.97 5.98 12.97
CA VAL A 292 11.38 6.51 11.74
C VAL A 292 9.88 6.63 11.89
N GLU A 293 9.30 7.72 11.40
CA GLU A 293 7.83 7.86 11.33
C GLU A 293 7.24 6.75 10.47
N THR A 294 6.30 6.00 11.03
CA THR A 294 5.67 4.85 10.39
C THR A 294 4.18 5.05 10.27
N TYR A 295 3.68 4.91 9.05
CA TYR A 295 2.28 4.96 8.71
C TYR A 295 1.86 3.58 8.20
N TRP A 296 0.75 3.05 8.71
CA TRP A 296 0.22 1.76 8.31
C TRP A 296 -1.23 1.91 7.86
N THR A 297 -1.56 1.52 6.63
CA THR A 297 -2.91 1.72 6.07
C THR A 297 -4.01 1.16 6.94
N ALA A 298 -3.79 0.00 7.58
CA ALA A 298 -4.78 -0.59 8.50
C ALA A 298 -5.07 0.25 9.76
N THR A 299 -4.25 1.22 10.12
CA THR A 299 -4.45 2.11 11.28
C THR A 299 -4.64 3.56 10.90
N HIS A 300 -4.09 3.99 9.78
CA HIS A 300 -4.14 5.37 9.29
C HIS A 300 -5.16 5.56 8.16
N GLY A 301 -5.69 4.47 7.57
CA GLY A 301 -6.51 4.53 6.37
C GLY A 301 -5.71 4.99 5.16
N ASP A 302 -6.39 5.61 4.21
CA ASP A 302 -5.74 6.23 3.07
C ASP A 302 -4.71 7.26 3.53
N THR A 303 -3.52 7.17 2.95
CA THR A 303 -2.37 7.99 3.36
C THR A 303 -1.78 8.68 2.15
N VAL A 304 -1.65 10.01 2.20
CA VAL A 304 -1.20 10.84 1.09
C VAL A 304 0.11 11.54 1.45
N ILE A 305 1.14 11.33 0.64
CA ILE A 305 2.40 12.06 0.68
C ILE A 305 2.32 13.17 -0.37
N ILE A 306 2.61 14.40 0.02
CA ILE A 306 2.62 15.57 -0.85
C ILE A 306 4.01 16.20 -0.77
N SER A 307 4.68 16.32 -1.92
CA SER A 307 6.03 16.90 -1.97
C SER A 307 6.12 18.03 -2.99
N ASN A 308 6.76 19.12 -2.59
CA ASN A 308 7.10 20.26 -3.45
C ASN A 308 8.49 20.11 -4.11
N GLY A 309 9.09 18.92 -4.00
CA GLY A 309 10.41 18.60 -4.52
C GLY A 309 11.56 18.81 -3.53
N THR A 310 11.35 19.54 -2.42
CA THR A 310 12.38 19.78 -1.38
C THR A 310 11.91 19.25 -0.02
N ASP A 311 10.68 19.55 0.33
CA ASP A 311 10.04 19.09 1.56
C ASP A 311 8.86 18.17 1.20
N PHE A 312 8.41 17.37 2.16
CA PHE A 312 7.18 16.61 2.02
C PHE A 312 6.33 16.67 3.29
N GLN A 313 5.06 16.38 3.16
CA GLN A 313 4.12 16.17 4.25
C GLN A 313 3.35 14.88 4.05
N VAL A 314 2.95 14.25 5.15
CA VAL A 314 2.08 13.07 5.13
C VAL A 314 0.74 13.43 5.74
N ARG A 315 -0.35 13.07 5.07
CA ARG A 315 -1.72 13.24 5.55
C ARG A 315 -2.40 11.88 5.59
N THR A 316 -3.23 11.65 6.56
CA THR A 316 -3.88 10.37 6.80
C THR A 316 -5.39 10.54 7.00
N GLN A 317 -6.14 9.57 6.53
CA GLN A 317 -7.59 9.51 6.72
C GLN A 317 -7.94 9.41 8.22
N MET A 318 -7.21 8.59 8.96
CA MET A 318 -7.37 8.42 10.41
C MET A 318 -6.14 8.95 11.15
N ASN A 319 -6.36 9.69 12.25
CA ASN A 319 -5.27 10.18 13.07
C ASN A 319 -4.82 9.08 14.07
N HIS A 320 -3.60 8.62 13.91
CA HIS A 320 -3.00 7.60 14.76
C HIS A 320 -1.55 7.96 15.11
N THR A 321 -0.94 7.25 16.07
CA THR A 321 0.49 7.38 16.37
C THR A 321 1.34 6.91 15.19
N THR A 322 2.48 7.57 14.97
CA THR A 322 3.49 7.15 13.98
C THR A 322 4.65 6.37 14.61
N ASP A 323 4.56 6.07 15.91
CA ASP A 323 5.51 5.23 16.61
C ASP A 323 5.28 3.75 16.27
N ALA A 324 6.26 3.14 15.61
CA ALA A 324 6.15 1.76 15.14
C ALA A 324 5.95 0.75 16.27
N GLY A 325 6.50 1.00 17.47
CA GLY A 325 6.33 0.15 18.66
C GLY A 325 4.89 0.17 19.17
N GLU A 326 4.26 1.36 19.22
CA GLU A 326 2.86 1.52 19.59
C GLU A 326 1.94 0.88 18.54
N ILE A 327 2.16 1.12 17.25
CA ILE A 327 1.41 0.52 16.15
C ILE A 327 1.52 -1.01 16.18
N GLY A 328 2.73 -1.55 16.32
CA GLY A 328 2.98 -2.99 16.39
C GLY A 328 2.29 -3.69 17.55
N SER A 329 2.08 -2.99 18.67
CA SER A 329 1.37 -3.54 19.82
C SER A 329 -0.13 -3.79 19.57
N ILE A 330 -0.74 -3.02 18.65
CA ILE A 330 -2.14 -3.17 18.25
C ILE A 330 -2.33 -4.47 17.45
N SER A 331 -1.42 -4.74 16.51
CA SER A 331 -1.42 -5.96 15.71
C SER A 331 -1.28 -7.23 16.57
N ILE A 332 -0.41 -7.18 17.57
CA ILE A 332 -0.14 -8.31 18.47
C ILE A 332 -1.31 -8.54 19.45
N GLY A 333 -1.94 -7.48 19.93
CA GLY A 333 -3.10 -7.56 20.83
C GLY A 333 -4.32 -8.21 20.17
N ALA A 334 -4.49 -8.06 18.85
CA ALA A 334 -5.55 -8.73 18.09
C ALA A 334 -5.31 -10.25 17.98
N THR A 335 -4.05 -10.69 17.96
CA THR A 335 -3.69 -12.11 17.86
C THR A 335 -3.71 -12.80 19.25
N GLU A 336 -3.54 -12.06 20.36
CA GLU A 336 -3.60 -12.55 21.73
C GLU A 336 -4.98 -12.56 22.36
N MET A 337 -6.07 -12.31 21.65
CA MET A 337 -7.40 -12.68 22.12
C MET A 337 -7.56 -14.20 22.07
N VAL A 338 -6.81 -14.79 22.99
CA VAL A 338 -6.81 -16.21 23.37
C VAL A 338 -8.26 -16.63 23.61
N VAL A 339 -8.69 -17.63 22.85
CA VAL A 339 -9.81 -18.49 23.21
C VAL A 339 -9.61 -18.92 24.67
N PRO A 340 -10.49 -18.57 25.63
CA PRO A 340 -10.36 -19.09 26.98
C PRO A 340 -10.39 -20.60 26.91
N ALA A 341 -9.33 -21.24 27.38
CA ALA A 341 -9.25 -22.69 27.48
C ALA A 341 -10.49 -23.17 28.23
N GLY A 342 -11.37 -23.88 27.51
CA GLY A 342 -12.56 -24.46 28.06
C GLY A 342 -12.15 -25.31 29.26
N GLN A 343 -12.77 -25.04 30.40
CA GLN A 343 -12.67 -25.91 31.56
C GLN A 343 -13.07 -27.34 31.15
N VAL A 344 -12.10 -28.22 31.11
CA VAL A 344 -12.35 -29.65 30.97
C VAL A 344 -13.04 -30.09 32.26
N ASP A 345 -14.36 -30.28 32.19
CA ASP A 345 -15.13 -30.88 33.29
C ASP A 345 -14.74 -32.37 33.43
N THR A 346 -13.84 -32.63 34.39
CA THR A 346 -13.41 -33.99 34.75
C THR A 346 -14.40 -34.65 35.69
N ARG A 347 -15.67 -34.71 35.39
CA ARG A 347 -16.61 -35.59 36.09
C ARG A 347 -16.76 -36.88 35.29
N ARG A 348 -16.05 -37.94 35.76
CA ARG A 348 -16.34 -39.31 35.34
C ARG A 348 -17.67 -39.73 35.97
N PRO A 349 -18.60 -40.31 35.21
CA PRO A 349 -19.69 -41.05 35.82
C PRO A 349 -19.16 -42.41 36.32
N HIS A 350 -19.36 -42.66 37.61
CA HIS A 350 -19.26 -44.00 38.17
C HIS A 350 -20.37 -44.86 37.55
N THR A 351 -19.98 -45.85 36.78
CA THR A 351 -20.85 -46.99 36.45
C THR A 351 -20.62 -48.07 37.49
N GLU A 352 -21.60 -48.23 38.39
CA GLU A 352 -21.72 -49.43 39.20
C GLU A 352 -22.08 -50.60 38.29
N LEU A 353 -21.27 -51.63 38.31
CA LEU A 353 -21.62 -52.98 37.84
C LEU A 353 -22.35 -53.66 38.98
N GLY A 354 -23.64 -53.89 38.80
CA GLY A 354 -24.48 -54.81 39.56
C GLY A 354 -24.86 -56.02 38.75
N LEU A 355 -24.32 -57.19 39.14
CA LEU A 355 -24.74 -58.55 38.87
C LEU A 355 -25.09 -58.97 37.44
#